data_d2e154ebf3339b0b542fdd943f176f5f
#
_entry.id   d2e154ebf3339b0b542fdd943f176f5f
#
_cell.length_a   1.000
_cell.length_b   1.000
_cell.length_c   1.000
_cell.angle_alpha   90.00
_cell.angle_beta   90.00
_cell.angle_gamma   90.00
#
_symmetry.space_group_name_H-M   'P 1'
#
loop_
_entity.id
_entity.type
_entity.pdbx_description
1 polymer ?
#
loop_
_entity_poly.entity_id
_entity_poly.type
_entity_poly.pdbx_seq_one_letter_code
_entity_poly.pdbx_strand_id
1 'polypeptide(L)'
;MADPTQEELLRAEFNRWAEAGRGEDMAEEHAAIAAGMLAEMSFAPDDKILEVGCGAGWLCGIVAEKVPQGQVIGMDVADEMVRRARRRFAENARLMFLIAGVEDIPWDDNFFNLAVSIESAYYWPDPAQGFREIFRVLQPGGSLRILINLYKENAYSHQWQGMLAVPTHLLSGEEWCELFRQAGFTNTRHSRVVDPRPVPDGQVSRWFGSLEEQRACRREGALLVYGEKPEVPGYFVRARN
;
A
#
# COMPACT_ATOMS: atom_id res chain seq x y z
N MET A 1 -10.02 -28.74 -14.96
CA MET A 1 -9.09 -27.62 -14.70
C MET A 1 -9.29 -27.24 -13.25
N ALA A 2 -8.25 -26.95 -12.51
CA ALA A 2 -8.41 -26.43 -11.14
C ALA A 2 -9.04 -25.03 -11.20
N ASP A 3 -9.83 -24.69 -10.17
CA ASP A 3 -10.35 -23.33 -10.04
C ASP A 3 -9.17 -22.34 -9.88
N PRO A 4 -9.28 -21.12 -10.43
CA PRO A 4 -8.21 -20.13 -10.32
C PRO A 4 -7.97 -19.75 -8.85
N THR A 5 -6.71 -19.56 -8.49
CA THR A 5 -6.32 -19.04 -7.19
C THR A 5 -6.77 -17.56 -7.03
N GLN A 6 -6.83 -17.08 -5.79
CA GLN A 6 -7.17 -15.66 -5.56
C GLN A 6 -6.15 -14.72 -6.20
N GLU A 7 -4.86 -15.07 -6.20
CA GLU A 7 -3.81 -14.28 -6.88
C GLU A 7 -4.05 -14.21 -8.39
N GLU A 8 -4.41 -15.35 -9.03
CA GLU A 8 -4.74 -15.37 -10.46
C GLU A 8 -5.96 -14.49 -10.79
N LEU A 9 -6.97 -14.49 -9.92
CA LEU A 9 -8.13 -13.60 -10.06
C LEU A 9 -7.74 -12.14 -9.92
N LEU A 10 -6.91 -11.79 -8.93
CA LEU A 10 -6.39 -10.43 -8.74
C LEU A 10 -5.59 -9.98 -9.96
N ARG A 11 -4.67 -10.80 -10.43
CA ARG A 11 -3.85 -10.52 -11.62
C ARG A 11 -4.71 -10.23 -12.83
N ALA A 12 -5.72 -11.08 -13.09
CA ALA A 12 -6.63 -10.90 -14.21
C ALA A 12 -7.45 -9.60 -14.10
N GLU A 13 -7.97 -9.30 -12.91
CA GLU A 13 -8.78 -8.10 -12.69
C GLU A 13 -7.96 -6.83 -12.85
N PHE A 14 -6.79 -6.73 -12.22
CA PHE A 14 -5.97 -5.52 -12.28
C PHE A 14 -5.28 -5.35 -13.64
N ASN A 15 -4.99 -6.42 -14.39
CA ASN A 15 -4.59 -6.32 -15.80
C ASN A 15 -5.70 -5.70 -16.64
N ARG A 16 -6.94 -6.12 -16.46
CA ARG A 16 -8.11 -5.53 -17.14
C ARG A 16 -8.28 -4.05 -16.78
N TRP A 17 -8.04 -3.67 -15.50
CA TRP A 17 -8.07 -2.25 -15.10
C TRP A 17 -6.95 -1.45 -15.76
N ALA A 18 -5.76 -2.00 -15.84
CA ALA A 18 -4.66 -1.35 -16.54
C ALA A 18 -5.00 -1.13 -18.01
N GLU A 19 -5.49 -2.14 -18.72
CA GLU A 19 -5.89 -2.05 -20.13
C GLU A 19 -6.97 -0.98 -20.35
N ALA A 20 -7.88 -0.81 -19.39
CA ALA A 20 -8.91 0.23 -19.42
C ALA A 20 -8.40 1.65 -19.06
N GLY A 21 -7.09 1.83 -18.79
CA GLY A 21 -6.50 3.12 -18.42
C GLY A 21 -6.71 3.57 -16.97
N ARG A 22 -7.26 2.70 -16.12
CA ARG A 22 -7.63 3.06 -14.74
C ARG A 22 -6.44 3.28 -13.79
N GLY A 23 -5.24 2.85 -14.18
CA GLY A 23 -4.04 3.05 -13.38
C GLY A 23 -3.67 4.53 -13.18
N GLU A 24 -3.95 5.35 -14.17
CA GLU A 24 -3.74 6.80 -14.14
C GLU A 24 -4.83 7.50 -13.33
N ASP A 25 -6.09 7.11 -13.49
CA ASP A 25 -7.23 7.68 -12.74
C ASP A 25 -7.08 7.45 -11.23
N MET A 26 -6.63 6.26 -10.81
CA MET A 26 -6.37 5.94 -9.40
C MET A 26 -5.32 6.85 -8.77
N ALA A 27 -4.30 7.26 -9.53
CA ALA A 27 -3.30 8.20 -9.05
C ALA A 27 -3.91 9.54 -8.64
N GLU A 28 -4.81 10.09 -9.45
CA GLU A 28 -5.49 11.35 -9.17
C GLU A 28 -6.48 11.23 -8.00
N GLU A 29 -7.22 10.12 -7.94
CA GLU A 29 -8.19 9.84 -6.86
C GLU A 29 -7.50 9.76 -5.49
N HIS A 30 -6.33 9.11 -5.40
CA HIS A 30 -5.65 8.84 -4.13
C HIS A 30 -4.57 9.87 -3.76
N ALA A 31 -4.20 10.78 -4.66
CA ALA A 31 -3.09 11.71 -4.46
C ALA A 31 -3.17 12.52 -3.16
N ALA A 32 -4.37 12.99 -2.77
CA ALA A 32 -4.51 13.84 -1.59
C ALA A 32 -4.36 13.06 -0.27
N ILE A 33 -4.93 11.85 -0.18
CA ILE A 33 -4.75 11.00 1.01
C ILE A 33 -3.31 10.49 1.10
N ALA A 34 -2.69 10.17 -0.03
CA ALA A 34 -1.27 9.82 -0.07
C ALA A 34 -0.39 10.97 0.39
N ALA A 35 -0.67 12.22 -0.05
CA ALA A 35 0.06 13.40 0.42
C ALA A 35 -0.06 13.60 1.93
N GLY A 36 -1.24 13.36 2.51
CA GLY A 36 -1.46 13.38 3.96
C GLY A 36 -0.61 12.32 4.68
N MET A 37 -0.58 11.08 4.19
CA MET A 37 0.28 10.03 4.73
C MET A 37 1.77 10.41 4.62
N LEU A 38 2.20 10.89 3.45
CA LEU A 38 3.60 11.25 3.21
C LEU A 38 4.07 12.44 4.07
N ALA A 39 3.15 13.34 4.46
CA ALA A 39 3.46 14.47 5.34
C ALA A 39 3.80 14.02 6.78
N GLU A 40 3.34 12.84 7.19
CA GLU A 40 3.66 12.23 8.49
C GLU A 40 4.93 11.36 8.44
N MET A 41 5.58 11.25 7.28
CA MET A 41 6.76 10.42 7.08
C MET A 41 8.04 11.25 7.07
N SER A 42 9.10 10.68 7.66
CA SER A 42 10.45 11.19 7.51
C SER A 42 11.21 10.30 6.53
N PHE A 43 11.98 10.92 5.65
CA PHE A 43 12.79 10.22 4.65
C PHE A 43 14.25 10.62 4.82
N ALA A 44 15.14 9.63 4.94
CA ALA A 44 16.56 9.85 4.76
C ALA A 44 16.89 9.86 3.25
N PRO A 45 17.88 10.65 2.81
CA PRO A 45 18.18 10.76 1.38
C PRO A 45 18.53 9.44 0.68
N ASP A 46 19.01 8.46 1.43
CA ASP A 46 19.48 7.15 0.99
C ASP A 46 18.54 5.98 1.35
N ASP A 47 17.33 6.28 1.82
CA ASP A 47 16.34 5.25 2.17
C ASP A 47 16.05 4.32 0.99
N LYS A 48 15.87 3.05 1.32
CA LYS A 48 15.39 2.00 0.42
C LYS A 48 13.93 1.71 0.77
N ILE A 49 13.05 1.93 -0.18
CA ILE A 49 11.61 1.93 0.04
C ILE A 49 10.93 0.86 -0.81
N LEU A 50 10.04 0.09 -0.19
CA LEU A 50 9.17 -0.87 -0.86
C LEU A 50 7.75 -0.30 -0.96
N GLU A 51 7.16 -0.30 -2.16
CA GLU A 51 5.73 -0.09 -2.35
C GLU A 51 5.07 -1.40 -2.76
N VAL A 52 4.11 -1.88 -1.96
CA VAL A 52 3.34 -3.11 -2.23
C VAL A 52 1.99 -2.75 -2.84
N GLY A 53 1.71 -3.32 -4.03
CA GLY A 53 0.56 -2.96 -4.84
C GLY A 53 0.77 -1.61 -5.53
N CYS A 54 1.92 -1.44 -6.18
CA CYS A 54 2.34 -0.15 -6.75
C CYS A 54 1.55 0.29 -8.00
N GLY A 55 0.76 -0.59 -8.60
CA GLY A 55 0.04 -0.32 -9.84
C GLY A 55 0.98 0.20 -10.93
N ALA A 56 0.62 1.32 -11.56
CA ALA A 56 1.43 2.00 -12.59
C ALA A 56 2.57 2.87 -11.99
N GLY A 57 2.91 2.72 -10.71
CA GLY A 57 4.10 3.27 -10.07
C GLY A 57 4.04 4.77 -9.75
N TRP A 58 2.86 5.36 -9.68
CA TRP A 58 2.73 6.82 -9.48
C TRP A 58 3.29 7.28 -8.13
N LEU A 59 3.05 6.53 -7.04
CA LEU A 59 3.58 6.85 -5.71
C LEU A 59 5.08 6.59 -5.64
N CYS A 60 5.58 5.50 -6.26
CA CYS A 60 7.02 5.26 -6.40
C CYS A 60 7.75 6.48 -6.98
N GLY A 61 7.16 7.11 -8.02
CA GLY A 61 7.73 8.33 -8.63
C GLY A 61 7.83 9.49 -7.64
N ILE A 62 6.76 9.74 -6.87
CA ILE A 62 6.73 10.81 -5.85
C ILE A 62 7.74 10.53 -4.74
N VAL A 63 7.81 9.29 -4.26
CA VAL A 63 8.70 8.90 -3.17
C VAL A 63 10.17 8.94 -3.60
N ALA A 64 10.48 8.58 -4.85
CA ALA A 64 11.85 8.65 -5.37
C ALA A 64 12.43 10.08 -5.37
N GLU A 65 11.60 11.11 -5.45
CA GLU A 65 12.04 12.50 -5.31
C GLU A 65 12.46 12.86 -3.88
N LYS A 66 11.92 12.16 -2.89
CA LYS A 66 12.24 12.36 -1.47
C LYS A 66 13.52 11.65 -1.04
N VAL A 67 13.96 10.65 -1.81
CA VAL A 67 15.17 9.84 -1.52
C VAL A 67 16.17 9.91 -2.68
N PRO A 68 16.81 11.07 -2.90
CA PRO A 68 17.63 11.31 -4.09
C PRO A 68 18.87 10.41 -4.21
N GLN A 69 19.32 9.77 -3.14
CA GLN A 69 20.43 8.82 -3.09
C GLN A 69 19.95 7.38 -2.80
N GLY A 70 18.65 7.21 -2.56
CA GLY A 70 18.01 5.95 -2.21
C GLY A 70 17.48 5.18 -3.43
N GLN A 71 16.69 4.17 -3.14
CA GLN A 71 16.00 3.33 -4.13
C GLN A 71 14.55 3.13 -3.75
N VAL A 72 13.68 3.05 -4.75
CA VAL A 72 12.28 2.69 -4.55
C VAL A 72 11.95 1.48 -5.41
N ILE A 73 11.48 0.44 -4.78
CA ILE A 73 11.06 -0.79 -5.42
C ILE A 73 9.53 -0.86 -5.32
N GLY A 74 8.86 -0.83 -6.46
CA GLY A 74 7.43 -1.09 -6.57
C GLY A 74 7.16 -2.54 -6.95
N MET A 75 6.23 -3.20 -6.28
CA MET A 75 5.78 -4.52 -6.67
C MET A 75 4.27 -4.57 -6.84
N ASP A 76 3.82 -5.33 -7.81
CA ASP A 76 2.39 -5.57 -8.08
C ASP A 76 2.21 -6.97 -8.67
N VAL A 77 1.06 -7.59 -8.39
CA VAL A 77 0.72 -8.90 -8.94
C VAL A 77 0.33 -8.81 -10.42
N ALA A 78 -0.17 -7.64 -10.86
CA ALA A 78 -0.64 -7.40 -12.21
C ALA A 78 0.52 -7.00 -13.15
N ASP A 79 0.86 -7.88 -14.06
CA ASP A 79 1.99 -7.69 -14.98
C ASP A 79 1.79 -6.50 -15.95
N GLU A 80 0.56 -6.17 -16.36
CA GLU A 80 0.29 -4.99 -17.18
C GLU A 80 0.51 -3.69 -16.39
N MET A 81 0.15 -3.64 -15.10
CA MET A 81 0.46 -2.52 -14.22
C MET A 81 1.97 -2.30 -14.14
N VAL A 82 2.72 -3.36 -13.84
CA VAL A 82 4.20 -3.30 -13.78
C VAL A 82 4.81 -2.89 -15.12
N ARG A 83 4.30 -3.40 -16.25
CA ARG A 83 4.77 -2.98 -17.59
C ARG A 83 4.57 -1.48 -17.82
N ARG A 84 3.45 -0.90 -17.40
CA ARG A 84 3.18 0.54 -17.47
C ARG A 84 4.13 1.33 -16.59
N ALA A 85 4.33 0.89 -15.34
CA ALA A 85 5.28 1.52 -14.43
C ALA A 85 6.70 1.54 -15.02
N ARG A 86 7.18 0.41 -15.53
CA ARG A 86 8.49 0.31 -16.20
C ARG A 86 8.64 1.25 -17.40
N ARG A 87 7.60 1.36 -18.24
CA ARG A 87 7.61 2.31 -19.38
C ARG A 87 7.63 3.76 -18.93
N ARG A 88 6.80 4.09 -17.93
CA ARG A 88 6.68 5.46 -17.42
C ARG A 88 7.98 5.97 -16.79
N PHE A 89 8.72 5.10 -16.14
CA PHE A 89 9.92 5.47 -15.39
C PHE A 89 11.20 4.85 -15.94
N ALA A 90 11.24 4.53 -17.22
CA ALA A 90 12.36 3.85 -17.88
C ALA A 90 13.72 4.56 -17.69
N GLU A 91 13.72 5.89 -17.62
CA GLU A 91 14.93 6.70 -17.44
C GLU A 91 15.34 6.91 -15.97
N ASN A 92 14.57 6.44 -15.02
CA ASN A 92 14.87 6.63 -13.59
C ASN A 92 15.53 5.39 -12.99
N ALA A 93 16.85 5.35 -12.95
CA ALA A 93 17.63 4.22 -12.44
C ALA A 93 17.40 3.91 -10.94
N ARG A 94 16.77 4.81 -10.18
CA ARG A 94 16.44 4.58 -8.75
C ARG A 94 15.13 3.83 -8.56
N LEU A 95 14.35 3.65 -9.61
CA LEU A 95 13.08 2.93 -9.59
C LEU A 95 13.22 1.54 -10.20
N MET A 96 12.73 0.55 -9.48
CA MET A 96 12.62 -0.82 -9.97
C MET A 96 11.19 -1.31 -9.77
N PHE A 97 10.66 -2.07 -10.73
CA PHE A 97 9.31 -2.60 -10.65
C PHE A 97 9.31 -4.12 -10.86
N LEU A 98 8.64 -4.84 -9.96
CA LEU A 98 8.60 -6.30 -9.93
C LEU A 98 7.16 -6.81 -10.06
N ILE A 99 7.01 -7.94 -10.76
CA ILE A 99 5.76 -8.71 -10.75
C ILE A 99 5.88 -9.73 -9.63
N ALA A 100 5.18 -9.51 -8.52
CA ALA A 100 5.20 -10.42 -7.37
C ALA A 100 3.95 -10.23 -6.50
N GLY A 101 3.52 -11.30 -5.83
CA GLY A 101 2.56 -11.27 -4.72
C GLY A 101 3.24 -10.89 -3.41
N VAL A 102 2.45 -10.38 -2.46
CA VAL A 102 2.98 -9.94 -1.16
C VAL A 102 3.35 -11.10 -0.25
N GLU A 103 2.79 -12.28 -0.50
CA GLU A 103 3.00 -13.49 0.31
C GLU A 103 4.39 -14.13 0.11
N ASP A 104 5.11 -13.73 -0.94
CA ASP A 104 6.47 -14.19 -1.26
C ASP A 104 7.24 -13.05 -1.95
N ILE A 105 7.80 -12.15 -1.13
CA ILE A 105 8.53 -10.97 -1.63
C ILE A 105 9.94 -11.42 -2.09
N PRO A 106 10.27 -11.31 -3.40
CA PRO A 106 11.54 -11.79 -3.94
C PRO A 106 12.70 -10.81 -3.61
N TRP A 107 12.94 -10.62 -2.32
CA TRP A 107 13.97 -9.72 -1.82
C TRP A 107 14.63 -10.24 -0.55
N ASP A 108 15.87 -9.80 -0.29
CA ASP A 108 16.64 -10.18 0.88
C ASP A 108 16.03 -9.67 2.19
N ASP A 109 16.29 -10.40 3.28
CA ASP A 109 15.91 -9.98 4.62
C ASP A 109 16.60 -8.66 5.00
N ASN A 110 15.91 -7.83 5.77
CA ASN A 110 16.47 -6.61 6.36
C ASN A 110 17.07 -5.63 5.33
N PHE A 111 16.38 -5.43 4.22
CA PHE A 111 16.87 -4.55 3.15
C PHE A 111 16.22 -3.16 3.17
N PHE A 112 14.90 -3.07 3.39
CA PHE A 112 14.15 -1.82 3.25
C PHE A 112 14.09 -1.03 4.56
N ASN A 113 14.20 0.29 4.47
CA ASN A 113 13.97 1.21 5.59
C ASN A 113 12.48 1.45 5.81
N LEU A 114 11.72 1.56 4.73
CA LEU A 114 10.29 1.86 4.73
C LEU A 114 9.56 0.92 3.79
N ALA A 115 8.35 0.53 4.18
CA ALA A 115 7.38 -0.11 3.29
C ALA A 115 6.07 0.67 3.32
N VAL A 116 5.43 0.80 2.16
CA VAL A 116 4.14 1.48 2.02
C VAL A 116 3.21 0.65 1.14
N SER A 117 1.90 0.76 1.38
CA SER A 117 0.87 0.23 0.50
C SER A 117 -0.34 1.16 0.52
N ILE A 118 -0.86 1.52 -0.65
CA ILE A 118 -2.05 2.35 -0.78
C ILE A 118 -3.11 1.59 -1.56
N GLU A 119 -4.33 1.49 -1.01
CA GLU A 119 -5.51 0.88 -1.64
C GLU A 119 -5.25 -0.55 -2.17
N SER A 120 -4.40 -1.32 -1.50
CA SER A 120 -4.01 -2.66 -1.94
C SER A 120 -4.22 -3.74 -0.88
N ALA A 121 -3.91 -3.46 0.40
CA ALA A 121 -3.82 -4.49 1.45
C ALA A 121 -5.11 -5.31 1.64
N TYR A 122 -6.27 -4.72 1.43
CA TYR A 122 -7.55 -5.43 1.56
C TYR A 122 -7.85 -6.42 0.42
N TYR A 123 -7.02 -6.45 -0.64
CA TYR A 123 -7.09 -7.44 -1.72
C TYR A 123 -6.18 -8.66 -1.51
N TRP A 124 -5.18 -8.56 -0.61
CA TRP A 124 -4.17 -9.62 -0.48
C TRP A 124 -4.82 -10.96 -0.11
N PRO A 125 -4.44 -12.06 -0.75
CA PRO A 125 -5.01 -13.37 -0.44
C PRO A 125 -4.83 -13.78 1.03
N ASP A 126 -3.63 -13.60 1.58
CA ASP A 126 -3.30 -13.79 3.00
C ASP A 126 -2.58 -12.56 3.56
N PRO A 127 -3.31 -11.57 4.11
CA PRO A 127 -2.69 -10.39 4.71
C PRO A 127 -1.71 -10.72 5.85
N ALA A 128 -1.99 -11.77 6.63
CA ALA A 128 -1.10 -12.17 7.72
C ALA A 128 0.26 -12.66 7.18
N GLN A 129 0.27 -13.42 6.09
CA GLN A 129 1.50 -13.83 5.42
C GLN A 129 2.19 -12.63 4.78
N GLY A 130 1.43 -11.75 4.10
CA GLY A 130 1.97 -10.53 3.51
C GLY A 130 2.69 -9.66 4.52
N PHE A 131 2.12 -9.46 5.72
CA PHE A 131 2.78 -8.70 6.77
C PHE A 131 4.03 -9.40 7.33
N ARG A 132 4.06 -10.74 7.40
CA ARG A 132 5.29 -11.48 7.77
C ARG A 132 6.41 -11.26 6.75
N GLU A 133 6.10 -11.30 5.47
CA GLU A 133 7.06 -11.05 4.40
C GLU A 133 7.57 -9.60 4.41
N ILE A 134 6.68 -8.62 4.56
CA ILE A 134 7.09 -7.22 4.70
C ILE A 134 7.97 -7.03 5.94
N PHE A 135 7.60 -7.66 7.06
CA PHE A 135 8.42 -7.64 8.26
C PHE A 135 9.81 -8.27 8.03
N ARG A 136 9.90 -9.37 7.29
CA ARG A 136 11.14 -10.04 6.95
C ARG A 136 12.08 -9.10 6.17
N VAL A 137 11.58 -8.46 5.12
CA VAL A 137 12.41 -7.62 4.24
C VAL A 137 12.71 -6.22 4.81
N LEU A 138 11.97 -5.74 5.80
CA LEU A 138 12.28 -4.49 6.50
C LEU A 138 13.53 -4.65 7.38
N GLN A 139 14.36 -3.61 7.45
CA GLN A 139 15.46 -3.52 8.41
C GLN A 139 14.93 -3.39 9.85
N PRO A 140 15.69 -3.80 10.87
CA PRO A 140 15.44 -3.37 12.26
C PRO A 140 15.33 -1.83 12.32
N GLY A 141 14.30 -1.32 13.00
CA GLY A 141 13.95 0.11 13.01
C GLY A 141 13.13 0.58 11.80
N GLY A 142 12.99 -0.25 10.77
CA GLY A 142 12.16 0.06 9.60
C GLY A 142 10.67 0.09 9.93
N SER A 143 9.88 0.74 9.09
CA SER A 143 8.43 0.89 9.34
C SER A 143 7.57 0.57 8.13
N LEU A 144 6.33 0.13 8.42
CA LEU A 144 5.27 -0.12 7.43
C LEU A 144 4.13 0.87 7.63
N ARG A 145 3.58 1.35 6.52
CA ARG A 145 2.29 2.06 6.46
C ARG A 145 1.39 1.46 5.41
N ILE A 146 0.13 1.21 5.78
CA ILE A 146 -0.94 0.95 4.82
C ILE A 146 -1.99 2.05 4.89
N LEU A 147 -2.49 2.47 3.74
CA LEU A 147 -3.54 3.50 3.62
C LEU A 147 -4.69 2.93 2.78
N ILE A 148 -5.88 2.85 3.36
CA ILE A 148 -7.03 2.18 2.75
C ILE A 148 -8.34 2.91 3.03
N ASN A 149 -9.25 2.90 2.05
CA ASN A 149 -10.61 3.44 2.20
C ASN A 149 -11.66 2.37 2.54
N LEU A 150 -11.39 1.09 2.23
CA LEU A 150 -12.27 -0.02 2.57
C LEU A 150 -11.93 -0.57 3.95
N TYR A 151 -12.70 -0.17 4.99
CA TYR A 151 -12.53 -0.64 6.36
C TYR A 151 -13.85 -0.54 7.14
N LYS A 152 -13.99 -1.29 8.25
CA LYS A 152 -15.28 -1.47 8.98
C LYS A 152 -15.90 -0.18 9.46
N GLU A 153 -15.10 0.76 9.96
CA GLU A 153 -15.63 2.02 10.53
C GLU A 153 -16.10 3.01 9.45
N ASN A 154 -15.72 2.82 8.18
CA ASN A 154 -16.25 3.59 7.06
C ASN A 154 -17.39 2.84 6.38
N ALA A 155 -18.59 2.94 6.93
CA ALA A 155 -19.77 2.23 6.42
C ALA A 155 -20.09 2.57 4.95
N TYR A 156 -19.67 3.74 4.46
CA TYR A 156 -19.93 4.18 3.09
C TYR A 156 -19.07 3.46 2.04
N SER A 157 -18.00 2.78 2.45
CA SER A 157 -17.18 1.96 1.56
C SER A 157 -17.63 0.50 1.47
N HIS A 158 -18.48 0.01 2.38
CA HIS A 158 -18.86 -1.41 2.46
C HIS A 158 -19.51 -1.95 1.18
N GLN A 159 -20.28 -1.11 0.49
CA GLN A 159 -20.92 -1.48 -0.78
C GLN A 159 -19.92 -1.89 -1.86
N TRP A 160 -18.66 -1.44 -1.77
CA TRP A 160 -17.64 -1.76 -2.76
C TRP A 160 -17.33 -3.24 -2.82
N GLN A 161 -17.46 -3.98 -1.71
CA GLN A 161 -17.25 -5.44 -1.71
C GLN A 161 -18.15 -6.17 -2.73
N GLY A 162 -19.39 -5.72 -2.91
CA GLY A 162 -20.30 -6.26 -3.92
C GLY A 162 -20.03 -5.78 -5.35
N MET A 163 -19.20 -4.76 -5.52
CA MET A 163 -18.86 -4.15 -6.82
C MET A 163 -17.50 -4.62 -7.36
N LEU A 164 -16.67 -5.20 -6.49
CA LEU A 164 -15.35 -5.72 -6.84
C LEU A 164 -15.47 -7.16 -7.31
N ALA A 165 -14.76 -7.51 -8.37
CA ALA A 165 -14.77 -8.86 -8.95
C ALA A 165 -13.89 -9.86 -8.17
N VAL A 166 -13.20 -9.40 -7.13
CA VAL A 166 -12.26 -10.17 -6.33
C VAL A 166 -12.62 -10.08 -4.84
N PRO A 167 -12.36 -11.13 -4.05
CA PRO A 167 -12.56 -11.08 -2.60
C PRO A 167 -11.76 -9.97 -1.95
N THR A 168 -12.31 -9.39 -0.88
CA THR A 168 -11.66 -8.33 -0.10
C THR A 168 -11.81 -8.58 1.39
N HIS A 169 -10.85 -8.08 2.17
CA HIS A 169 -10.89 -8.09 3.62
C HIS A 169 -11.50 -6.78 4.14
N LEU A 170 -12.65 -6.88 4.79
CA LEU A 170 -13.26 -5.76 5.50
C LEU A 170 -12.92 -5.86 6.99
N LEU A 171 -11.84 -5.21 7.40
CA LEU A 171 -11.33 -5.21 8.77
C LEU A 171 -11.43 -3.81 9.39
N SER A 172 -11.49 -3.74 10.72
CA SER A 172 -11.39 -2.51 11.49
C SER A 172 -9.94 -2.04 11.61
N GLY A 173 -9.73 -0.79 12.03
CA GLY A 173 -8.38 -0.29 12.31
C GLY A 173 -7.65 -1.14 13.34
N GLU A 174 -8.34 -1.62 14.38
CA GLU A 174 -7.74 -2.48 15.40
C GLU A 174 -7.42 -3.89 14.88
N GLU A 175 -8.28 -4.48 14.04
CA GLU A 175 -7.99 -5.78 13.43
C GLU A 175 -6.78 -5.72 12.49
N TRP A 176 -6.60 -4.62 11.74
CA TRP A 176 -5.38 -4.39 10.96
C TRP A 176 -4.14 -4.26 11.87
N CYS A 177 -4.24 -3.49 12.96
CA CYS A 177 -3.15 -3.39 13.94
C CYS A 177 -2.82 -4.74 14.57
N GLU A 178 -3.81 -5.60 14.80
CA GLU A 178 -3.57 -6.95 15.34
C GLU A 178 -2.80 -7.83 14.36
N LEU A 179 -3.11 -7.78 13.05
CA LEU A 179 -2.31 -8.47 12.03
C LEU A 179 -0.86 -8.00 11.99
N PHE A 180 -0.62 -6.69 12.16
CA PHE A 180 0.73 -6.15 12.29
C PHE A 180 1.46 -6.73 13.51
N ARG A 181 0.81 -6.74 14.70
CA ARG A 181 1.39 -7.32 15.93
C ARG A 181 1.74 -8.79 15.77
N GLN A 182 0.85 -9.57 15.15
CA GLN A 182 1.08 -11.00 14.87
C GLN A 182 2.27 -11.23 13.93
N ALA A 183 2.55 -10.31 13.02
CA ALA A 183 3.74 -10.36 12.18
C ALA A 183 5.03 -9.91 12.90
N GLY A 184 4.93 -9.36 14.12
CA GLY A 184 6.07 -8.92 14.93
C GLY A 184 6.28 -7.40 15.01
N PHE A 185 5.43 -6.60 14.35
CA PHE A 185 5.51 -5.14 14.44
C PHE A 185 5.16 -4.63 15.84
N THR A 186 5.83 -3.58 16.26
CA THR A 186 5.59 -2.83 17.50
C THR A 186 5.12 -1.41 17.18
N ASN A 187 4.76 -0.63 18.20
CA ASN A 187 4.26 0.73 18.05
C ASN A 187 3.09 0.83 17.05
N THR A 188 2.29 -0.25 16.96
CA THR A 188 1.17 -0.33 16.03
C THR A 188 0.07 0.64 16.44
N ARG A 189 -0.39 1.42 15.50
CA ARG A 189 -1.47 2.39 15.67
C ARG A 189 -2.20 2.63 14.36
N HIS A 190 -3.38 3.19 14.46
CA HIS A 190 -4.11 3.67 13.30
C HIS A 190 -4.64 5.09 13.52
N SER A 191 -4.82 5.80 12.41
CA SER A 191 -5.39 7.15 12.35
C SER A 191 -6.22 7.33 11.09
N ARG A 192 -6.77 8.52 10.89
CA ARG A 192 -7.51 8.89 9.68
C ARG A 192 -6.76 9.95 8.90
N VAL A 193 -6.68 9.76 7.59
CA VAL A 193 -6.19 10.77 6.64
C VAL A 193 -7.38 11.25 5.81
N VAL A 194 -7.79 12.48 6.02
CA VAL A 194 -8.93 13.08 5.32
C VAL A 194 -8.44 13.79 4.06
N ASP A 195 -9.09 13.54 2.92
CA ASP A 195 -8.90 14.33 1.71
C ASP A 195 -9.58 15.70 1.89
N PRO A 196 -8.84 16.81 1.98
CA PRO A 196 -9.41 18.15 2.22
C PRO A 196 -10.10 18.74 0.99
N ARG A 197 -9.93 18.14 -0.19
CA ARG A 197 -10.52 18.65 -1.43
C ARG A 197 -12.04 18.51 -1.40
N PRO A 198 -12.79 19.52 -1.85
CA PRO A 198 -14.25 19.37 -1.96
C PRO A 198 -14.60 18.29 -2.99
N VAL A 199 -15.69 17.56 -2.74
CA VAL A 199 -16.31 16.72 -3.78
C VAL A 199 -17.07 17.65 -4.73
N PRO A 200 -16.74 17.69 -6.03
CA PRO A 200 -17.42 18.57 -6.98
C PRO A 200 -18.92 18.31 -7.04
N ASP A 201 -19.70 19.38 -7.21
CA ASP A 201 -21.14 19.28 -7.41
C ASP A 201 -21.46 18.61 -8.76
N GLY A 202 -22.46 17.74 -8.76
CA GLY A 202 -22.96 17.10 -9.97
C GLY A 202 -22.17 15.89 -10.48
N GLN A 203 -21.07 15.53 -9.82
CA GLN A 203 -20.28 14.32 -10.15
C GLN A 203 -20.36 13.32 -9.00
N VAL A 204 -21.16 12.28 -9.18
CA VAL A 204 -21.17 11.13 -8.27
C VAL A 204 -20.26 10.05 -8.87
N SER A 205 -19.24 9.67 -8.12
CA SER A 205 -18.41 8.53 -8.51
C SER A 205 -19.27 7.26 -8.56
N ARG A 206 -18.99 6.38 -9.52
CA ARG A 206 -19.68 5.09 -9.69
C ARG A 206 -19.68 4.21 -8.42
N TRP A 207 -18.80 4.52 -7.47
CA TRP A 207 -18.65 3.79 -6.21
C TRP A 207 -19.71 4.15 -5.15
N PHE A 208 -20.54 5.17 -5.42
CA PHE A 208 -21.52 5.68 -4.47
C PHE A 208 -22.89 5.82 -5.09
N GLY A 209 -23.93 5.59 -4.29
CA GLY A 209 -25.32 5.78 -4.70
C GLY A 209 -25.73 7.25 -4.77
N SER A 210 -25.02 8.14 -4.06
CA SER A 210 -25.31 9.57 -4.00
C SER A 210 -24.06 10.43 -3.73
N LEU A 211 -24.18 11.73 -4.05
CA LEU A 211 -23.14 12.71 -3.73
C LEU A 211 -22.97 12.88 -2.22
N GLU A 212 -24.04 12.73 -1.45
CA GLU A 212 -24.01 12.80 0.01
C GLU A 212 -23.21 11.65 0.62
N GLU A 213 -23.42 10.41 0.15
CA GLU A 213 -22.62 9.25 0.56
C GLU A 213 -21.15 9.42 0.20
N GLN A 214 -20.84 9.90 -1.00
CA GLN A 214 -19.47 10.18 -1.42
C GLN A 214 -18.80 11.22 -0.52
N ARG A 215 -19.50 12.28 -0.17
CA ARG A 215 -19.03 13.31 0.75
C ARG A 215 -18.85 12.76 2.17
N ALA A 216 -19.78 11.92 2.62
CA ALA A 216 -19.70 11.28 3.93
C ALA A 216 -18.50 10.33 4.01
N CYS A 217 -18.30 9.47 3.01
CA CYS A 217 -17.13 8.60 2.91
C CYS A 217 -15.82 9.41 2.97
N ARG A 218 -15.75 10.53 2.25
CA ARG A 218 -14.57 11.39 2.26
C ARG A 218 -14.32 12.05 3.62
N ARG A 219 -15.38 12.43 4.36
CA ARG A 219 -15.25 12.97 5.74
C ARG A 219 -14.74 11.93 6.73
N GLU A 220 -15.11 10.65 6.56
CA GLU A 220 -14.55 9.56 7.38
C GLU A 220 -13.05 9.42 7.18
N GLY A 221 -12.56 9.74 5.99
CA GLY A 221 -11.16 9.65 5.62
C GLY A 221 -10.68 8.22 5.37
N ALA A 222 -9.48 8.10 4.84
CA ALA A 222 -8.78 6.84 4.68
C ALA A 222 -8.18 6.38 6.02
N LEU A 223 -8.21 5.09 6.28
CA LEU A 223 -7.55 4.46 7.42
C LEU A 223 -6.05 4.37 7.12
N LEU A 224 -5.23 5.01 7.93
CA LEU A 224 -3.78 4.84 7.96
C LEU A 224 -3.42 3.92 9.12
N VAL A 225 -2.78 2.79 8.81
CA VAL A 225 -2.22 1.88 9.83
C VAL A 225 -0.70 1.92 9.74
N TYR A 226 -0.07 1.96 10.90
CA TYR A 226 1.37 2.08 11.07
C TYR A 226 1.90 1.00 12.01
N GLY A 227 3.15 0.53 11.75
CA GLY A 227 3.91 -0.33 12.65
C GLY A 227 5.40 -0.24 12.36
N GLU A 228 6.21 -0.56 13.37
CA GLU A 228 7.68 -0.55 13.32
C GLU A 228 8.23 -1.94 13.55
N LYS A 229 9.23 -2.32 12.78
CA LYS A 229 10.07 -3.48 13.12
C LYS A 229 11.00 -3.09 14.26
N PRO A 230 11.01 -3.81 15.40
CA PRO A 230 11.87 -3.47 16.53
C PRO A 230 13.32 -3.37 16.11
N GLU A 231 14.04 -2.42 16.69
CA GLU A 231 15.50 -2.46 16.66
C GLU A 231 15.95 -3.72 17.41
N VAL A 232 16.94 -4.44 16.86
CA VAL A 232 17.56 -5.54 17.61
C VAL A 232 18.27 -4.88 18.79
N PRO A 233 17.97 -5.29 20.06
CA PRO A 233 18.70 -4.76 21.20
C PRO A 233 20.20 -4.96 20.94
N GLY A 234 20.97 -3.88 20.92
CA GLY A 234 22.40 -3.95 20.68
C GLY A 234 23.03 -4.95 21.63
N TYR A 235 23.59 -6.03 21.12
CA TYR A 235 24.50 -6.84 21.92
C TYR A 235 25.66 -5.90 22.26
N PHE A 236 25.72 -5.50 23.54
CA PHE A 236 26.94 -4.89 24.07
C PHE A 236 28.08 -5.87 23.77
N VAL A 237 28.89 -5.57 22.78
CA VAL A 237 30.16 -6.23 22.57
C VAL A 237 30.96 -5.87 23.81
N ARG A 238 31.00 -6.77 24.80
CA ARG A 238 31.96 -6.66 25.90
C ARG A 238 33.35 -6.68 25.27
N ALA A 239 33.99 -5.51 25.24
CA ALA A 239 35.38 -5.45 24.96
C ALA A 239 36.09 -6.46 25.88
N ARG A 240 36.68 -7.48 25.31
CA ARG A 240 37.61 -8.35 26.03
C ARG A 240 38.84 -7.50 26.26
N ASN A 241 39.08 -7.15 27.55
CA ASN A 241 40.38 -6.66 28.02
C ASN A 241 41.45 -7.76 27.86
#